data_25b601227263d5fb9a1fb534e70e4d29
#
_entry.id   25b601227263d5fb9a1fb534e70e4d29
#
_cell.length_a   1.000
_cell.length_b   1.000
_cell.length_c   1.000
_cell.angle_alpha   90.00
_cell.angle_beta   90.00
_cell.angle_gamma   90.00
#
_symmetry.space_group_name_H-M   'P 1'
#
loop_
_entity.id
_entity.type
_entity.pdbx_description
1 polymer ?
#
loop_
_entity_poly.entity_id
_entity_poly.type
_entity_poly.pdbx_seq_one_letter_code
_entity_poly.pdbx_strand_id
1 'polypeptide(L)'
;SLEKAFALRDRASERERFYIEAHYYGEMKGDIEKTIASYEQWIRTYPRDTTPLDNICLHYFSVGEYEKALTASRTAMQIDPTDRYAYDRMAGAYLAQNRFEEAKAVVEEASANKLDSLATHQVLFQLAFLRRDESTMAKEVERAKGTEDEPFILAMRTNAQAALGKRKLGSASLRDLQASAKRLQMKGFAAGLTAAWGVREASFGNCANARDAVRESLRQLPKGQNRLFGAYALALCGDDAEAQRLAEATAKDQPSDSLIRDEDMPVVEGLSRIHRGNPAAAVSGLEVSRRYESGITLGRPMGAVPYVRGLAFLSMKDGDKAIGEFRKILDFRGRGTLSPFAPLSQLGVARAYVIKGDAGKARTAYQDFLAMWKDADADLPVLMQTKAEYAKLQ
;
A
#
# COMPACT_ATOMS: atom_id res chain seq x y z
N SER A 1 -24.13 8.17 15.68
CA SER A 1 -23.16 8.16 14.55
C SER A 1 -22.27 9.39 14.66
N LEU A 2 -21.08 9.33 14.11
CA LEU A 2 -20.09 10.43 14.10
C LEU A 2 -20.63 11.69 13.43
N GLU A 3 -21.47 11.56 12.41
CA GLU A 3 -22.16 12.69 11.76
C GLU A 3 -23.07 13.46 12.73
N LYS A 4 -23.83 12.71 13.57
CA LYS A 4 -24.67 13.33 14.60
C LYS A 4 -23.82 14.00 15.70
N ALA A 5 -22.70 13.38 16.07
CA ALA A 5 -21.75 13.98 17.02
C ALA A 5 -21.16 15.28 16.46
N PHE A 6 -20.77 15.29 15.18
CA PHE A 6 -20.26 16.50 14.53
C PHE A 6 -21.30 17.64 14.47
N ALA A 7 -22.56 17.31 14.18
CA ALA A 7 -23.65 18.31 14.18
C ALA A 7 -23.92 18.93 15.57
N LEU A 8 -23.57 18.21 16.64
CA LEU A 8 -23.78 18.64 18.03
C LEU A 8 -22.47 19.06 18.74
N ARG A 9 -21.34 19.15 18.04
CA ARG A 9 -20.01 19.34 18.63
C ARG A 9 -19.86 20.61 19.48
N ASP A 10 -20.65 21.65 19.17
CA ASP A 10 -20.61 22.90 19.94
C ASP A 10 -21.21 22.76 21.36
N ARG A 11 -21.84 21.61 21.65
CA ARG A 11 -22.35 21.25 22.99
C ARG A 11 -21.36 20.37 23.78
N ALA A 12 -20.28 19.95 23.15
CA ALA A 12 -19.24 19.14 23.79
C ALA A 12 -18.17 20.04 24.45
N SER A 13 -17.35 19.48 25.32
CA SER A 13 -16.16 20.16 25.80
C SER A 13 -15.19 20.45 24.65
N GLU A 14 -14.29 21.42 24.81
CA GLU A 14 -13.33 21.79 23.76
C GLU A 14 -12.48 20.58 23.31
N ARG A 15 -12.02 19.75 24.25
CA ARG A 15 -11.25 18.53 23.94
C ARG A 15 -12.07 17.52 23.16
N GLU A 16 -13.32 17.27 23.55
CA GLU A 16 -14.23 16.37 22.81
C GLU A 16 -14.57 16.93 21.43
N ARG A 17 -14.67 18.24 21.27
CA ARG A 17 -14.89 18.88 19.97
C ARG A 17 -13.73 18.58 19.03
N PHE A 18 -12.48 18.71 19.46
CA PHE A 18 -11.33 18.34 18.64
C PHE A 18 -11.36 16.87 18.24
N TYR A 19 -11.69 15.97 19.17
CA TYR A 19 -11.84 14.55 18.87
C TYR A 19 -12.89 14.31 17.79
N ILE A 20 -14.09 14.90 17.94
CA ILE A 20 -15.19 14.77 16.98
C ILE A 20 -14.80 15.31 15.60
N GLU A 21 -14.18 16.49 15.55
CA GLU A 21 -13.80 17.13 14.29
C GLU A 21 -12.72 16.32 13.55
N ALA A 22 -11.67 15.91 14.22
CA ALA A 22 -10.58 15.12 13.60
C ALA A 22 -11.11 13.79 13.03
N HIS A 23 -11.91 13.05 13.80
CA HIS A 23 -12.48 11.78 13.32
C HIS A 23 -13.53 11.99 12.24
N TYR A 24 -14.33 13.06 12.30
CA TYR A 24 -15.29 13.37 11.25
C TYR A 24 -14.60 13.63 9.91
N TYR A 25 -13.56 14.47 9.91
CA TYR A 25 -12.83 14.74 8.67
C TYR A 25 -12.05 13.51 8.20
N GLY A 26 -11.43 12.75 9.09
CA GLY A 26 -10.64 11.56 8.73
C GLY A 26 -11.49 10.37 8.30
N GLU A 27 -12.42 9.94 9.14
CA GLU A 27 -13.13 8.67 8.92
C GLU A 27 -14.37 8.82 8.04
N MET A 28 -15.08 9.95 8.13
CA MET A 28 -16.31 10.14 7.37
C MET A 28 -16.11 10.89 6.06
N LYS A 29 -15.18 11.84 6.03
CA LYS A 29 -14.94 12.68 4.85
C LYS A 29 -13.71 12.26 4.06
N GLY A 30 -12.75 11.58 4.68
CA GLY A 30 -11.47 11.25 4.06
C GLY A 30 -10.66 12.51 3.69
N ASP A 31 -10.97 13.66 4.30
CA ASP A 31 -10.31 14.95 4.06
C ASP A 31 -9.02 15.01 4.89
N ILE A 32 -7.93 14.53 4.33
CA ILE A 32 -6.64 14.40 5.02
C ILE A 32 -6.14 15.77 5.51
N GLU A 33 -6.32 16.84 4.74
CA GLU A 33 -5.83 18.17 5.10
C GLU A 33 -6.54 18.72 6.34
N LYS A 34 -7.87 18.64 6.35
CA LYS A 34 -8.63 19.07 7.52
C LYS A 34 -8.38 18.18 8.72
N THR A 35 -8.17 16.91 8.50
CA THR A 35 -7.83 15.96 9.57
C THR A 35 -6.51 16.33 10.23
N ILE A 36 -5.45 16.54 9.45
CA ILE A 36 -4.14 16.95 9.95
C ILE A 36 -4.27 18.30 10.68
N ALA A 37 -4.93 19.29 10.08
CA ALA A 37 -5.11 20.59 10.70
C ALA A 37 -5.86 20.53 12.04
N SER A 38 -6.88 19.67 12.15
CA SER A 38 -7.65 19.47 13.39
C SER A 38 -6.78 18.83 14.48
N TYR A 39 -5.99 17.79 14.15
CA TYR A 39 -5.07 17.17 15.09
C TYR A 39 -3.93 18.11 15.50
N GLU A 40 -3.33 18.85 14.57
CA GLU A 40 -2.29 19.83 14.89
C GLU A 40 -2.81 20.93 15.83
N GLN A 41 -4.05 21.38 15.64
CA GLN A 41 -4.66 22.35 16.56
C GLN A 41 -4.93 21.73 17.92
N TRP A 42 -5.41 20.49 18.00
CA TRP A 42 -5.59 19.77 19.25
C TRP A 42 -4.27 19.62 20.01
N ILE A 43 -3.18 19.21 19.35
CA ILE A 43 -1.84 19.10 19.95
C ILE A 43 -1.36 20.44 20.50
N ARG A 44 -1.58 21.54 19.77
CA ARG A 44 -1.20 22.89 20.27
C ARG A 44 -1.99 23.29 21.52
N THR A 45 -3.26 22.93 21.59
CA THR A 45 -4.14 23.30 22.72
C THR A 45 -3.91 22.41 23.93
N TYR A 46 -3.65 21.13 23.70
CA TYR A 46 -3.45 20.10 24.75
C TYR A 46 -2.13 19.32 24.50
N PRO A 47 -0.97 19.95 24.73
CA PRO A 47 0.34 19.38 24.34
C PRO A 47 0.76 18.13 25.13
N ARG A 48 0.04 17.78 26.18
CA ARG A 48 0.28 16.55 26.99
C ARG A 48 -0.76 15.45 26.73
N ASP A 49 -1.63 15.62 25.75
CA ASP A 49 -2.59 14.60 25.32
C ASP A 49 -1.95 13.71 24.24
N THR A 50 -1.73 12.41 24.53
CA THR A 50 -1.10 11.48 23.57
C THR A 50 -2.06 11.09 22.44
N THR A 51 -3.36 11.13 22.68
CA THR A 51 -4.38 10.74 21.69
C THR A 51 -4.20 11.41 20.30
N PRO A 52 -4.08 12.75 20.20
CA PRO A 52 -3.87 13.37 18.90
C PRO A 52 -2.47 13.11 18.32
N LEU A 53 -1.44 12.89 19.19
CA LEU A 53 -0.08 12.57 18.75
C LEU A 53 -0.01 11.23 18.05
N ASP A 54 -0.72 10.21 18.55
CA ASP A 54 -0.76 8.88 17.94
C ASP A 54 -1.59 8.83 16.67
N ASN A 55 -2.74 9.50 16.69
CA ASN A 55 -3.67 9.45 15.57
C ASN A 55 -3.17 10.25 14.36
N ILE A 56 -2.55 11.41 14.56
CA ILE A 56 -2.01 12.23 13.47
C ILE A 56 -0.94 11.49 12.66
N CYS A 57 -0.20 10.57 13.28
CA CYS A 57 0.83 9.79 12.62
C CYS A 57 0.29 9.01 11.42
N LEU A 58 -0.92 8.47 11.49
CA LEU A 58 -1.56 7.76 10.38
C LEU A 58 -1.77 8.66 9.17
N HIS A 59 -2.12 9.93 9.41
CA HIS A 59 -2.34 10.90 8.36
C HIS A 59 -1.02 11.46 7.82
N TYR A 60 0.00 11.62 8.66
CA TYR A 60 1.36 11.92 8.20
C TYR A 60 1.91 10.78 7.34
N PHE A 61 1.63 9.51 7.68
CA PHE A 61 2.00 8.39 6.81
C PHE A 61 1.33 8.48 5.44
N SER A 62 0.04 8.84 5.40
CA SER A 62 -0.69 8.97 4.13
C SER A 62 -0.14 10.03 3.18
N VAL A 63 0.57 11.04 3.71
CA VAL A 63 1.22 12.09 2.92
C VAL A 63 2.75 11.98 2.91
N GLY A 64 3.33 10.92 3.47
CA GLY A 64 4.77 10.68 3.46
C GLY A 64 5.59 11.55 4.41
N GLU A 65 4.95 12.23 5.37
CA GLU A 65 5.63 13.10 6.34
C GLU A 65 6.15 12.31 7.56
N TYR A 66 7.02 11.34 7.32
CA TYR A 66 7.49 10.38 8.32
C TYR A 66 8.28 11.01 9.46
N GLU A 67 9.03 12.10 9.22
CA GLU A 67 9.75 12.82 10.30
C GLU A 67 8.79 13.51 11.26
N LYS A 68 7.65 14.04 10.77
CA LYS A 68 6.60 14.57 11.66
C LYS A 68 5.97 13.45 12.49
N ALA A 69 5.73 12.28 11.89
CA ALA A 69 5.25 11.12 12.63
C ALA A 69 6.24 10.67 13.71
N LEU A 70 7.55 10.62 13.41
CA LEU A 70 8.59 10.33 14.40
C LEU A 70 8.61 11.34 15.55
N THR A 71 8.48 12.63 15.23
CA THR A 71 8.45 13.68 16.25
C THR A 71 7.23 13.53 17.17
N ALA A 72 6.04 13.30 16.59
CA ALA A 72 4.82 13.08 17.36
C ALA A 72 4.92 11.84 18.26
N SER A 73 5.40 10.71 17.71
CA SER A 73 5.57 9.47 18.46
C SER A 73 6.59 9.60 19.61
N ARG A 74 7.72 10.27 19.40
CA ARG A 74 8.70 10.55 20.47
C ARG A 74 8.09 11.41 21.55
N THR A 75 7.30 12.42 21.19
CA THR A 75 6.59 13.26 22.16
C THR A 75 5.59 12.44 22.97
N ALA A 76 4.82 11.54 22.34
CA ALA A 76 3.90 10.65 23.03
C ALA A 76 4.64 9.74 24.03
N MET A 77 5.76 9.12 23.63
CA MET A 77 6.60 8.29 24.52
C MET A 77 7.20 9.08 25.68
N GLN A 78 7.56 10.35 25.51
CA GLN A 78 8.03 11.21 26.60
C GLN A 78 6.93 11.52 27.63
N ILE A 79 5.68 11.60 27.18
CA ILE A 79 4.52 11.83 28.05
C ILE A 79 4.11 10.53 28.75
N ASP A 80 4.02 9.44 28.00
CA ASP A 80 3.69 8.10 28.49
C ASP A 80 4.63 7.05 27.88
N PRO A 81 5.68 6.61 28.61
CA PRO A 81 6.58 5.57 28.12
C PRO A 81 5.94 4.19 27.93
N THR A 82 4.70 4.01 28.38
CA THR A 82 3.94 2.75 28.20
C THR A 82 2.95 2.80 27.03
N ASP A 83 2.98 3.89 26.25
CA ASP A 83 2.11 4.05 25.09
C ASP A 83 2.56 3.17 23.93
N ARG A 84 1.94 2.00 23.79
CA ARG A 84 2.26 1.05 22.70
C ARG A 84 2.04 1.64 21.31
N TYR A 85 1.09 2.57 21.13
CA TYR A 85 0.83 3.17 19.82
C TYR A 85 2.00 4.04 19.36
N ALA A 86 2.66 4.73 20.28
CA ALA A 86 3.85 5.49 19.95
C ALA A 86 4.98 4.60 19.43
N TYR A 87 5.20 3.41 20.01
CA TYR A 87 6.15 2.41 19.50
C TYR A 87 5.75 1.94 18.10
N ASP A 88 4.48 1.62 17.88
CA ASP A 88 3.97 1.18 16.57
C ASP A 88 4.21 2.22 15.47
N ARG A 89 3.90 3.49 15.75
CA ARG A 89 4.08 4.59 14.82
C ARG A 89 5.55 4.85 14.52
N MET A 90 6.39 4.83 15.55
CA MET A 90 7.83 5.04 15.43
C MET A 90 8.48 3.91 14.61
N ALA A 91 8.17 2.65 14.88
CA ALA A 91 8.68 1.51 14.13
C ALA A 91 8.26 1.58 12.64
N GLY A 92 6.98 1.90 12.37
CA GLY A 92 6.47 2.09 11.02
C GLY A 92 7.14 3.25 10.27
N ALA A 93 7.38 4.37 10.93
CA ALA A 93 8.04 5.53 10.34
C ALA A 93 9.51 5.26 10.01
N TYR A 94 10.24 4.57 10.87
CA TYR A 94 11.61 4.13 10.59
C TYR A 94 11.67 3.14 9.43
N LEU A 95 10.76 2.15 9.40
CA LEU A 95 10.65 1.20 8.29
C LEU A 95 10.44 1.94 6.97
N ALA A 96 9.49 2.89 6.91
CA ALA A 96 9.15 3.65 5.71
C ALA A 96 10.32 4.49 5.16
N GLN A 97 11.28 4.83 6.02
CA GLN A 97 12.48 5.58 5.67
C GLN A 97 13.71 4.70 5.41
N ASN A 98 13.53 3.37 5.33
CA ASN A 98 14.62 2.37 5.24
C ASN A 98 15.58 2.37 6.44
N ARG A 99 15.18 2.93 7.55
CA ARG A 99 15.95 2.93 8.82
C ARG A 99 15.66 1.63 9.56
N PHE A 100 16.09 0.51 8.96
CA PHE A 100 15.69 -0.84 9.36
C PHE A 100 16.23 -1.25 10.73
N GLU A 101 17.41 -0.79 11.11
CA GLU A 101 18.00 -1.11 12.41
C GLU A 101 17.29 -0.34 13.53
N GLU A 102 16.92 0.94 13.29
CA GLU A 102 16.12 1.69 14.25
C GLU A 102 14.70 1.13 14.35
N ALA A 103 14.07 0.74 13.24
CA ALA A 103 12.77 0.07 13.28
C ALA A 103 12.82 -1.21 14.12
N LYS A 104 13.88 -2.02 13.94
CA LYS A 104 14.11 -3.24 14.73
C LYS A 104 14.29 -2.94 16.21
N ALA A 105 15.14 -1.96 16.55
CA ALA A 105 15.41 -1.59 17.94
C ALA A 105 14.14 -1.16 18.68
N VAL A 106 13.28 -0.36 18.03
CA VAL A 106 11.99 0.06 18.61
C VAL A 106 11.07 -1.13 18.87
N VAL A 107 11.00 -2.08 17.94
CA VAL A 107 10.18 -3.29 18.12
C VAL A 107 10.72 -4.18 19.24
N GLU A 108 12.05 -4.34 19.34
CA GLU A 108 12.69 -5.12 20.42
C GLU A 108 12.46 -4.47 21.78
N GLU A 109 12.51 -3.14 21.85
CA GLU A 109 12.19 -2.38 23.06
C GLU A 109 10.72 -2.53 23.47
N ALA A 110 9.78 -2.42 22.51
CA ALA A 110 8.36 -2.66 22.76
C ALA A 110 8.12 -4.06 23.34
N SER A 111 8.73 -5.09 22.73
CA SER A 111 8.62 -6.48 23.20
C SER A 111 9.22 -6.69 24.59
N ALA A 112 10.40 -6.11 24.87
CA ALA A 112 11.03 -6.18 26.19
C ALA A 112 10.15 -5.56 27.30
N ASN A 113 9.41 -4.51 26.95
CA ASN A 113 8.46 -3.83 27.82
C ASN A 113 7.05 -4.45 27.84
N LYS A 114 6.81 -5.55 27.10
CA LYS A 114 5.49 -6.21 26.93
C LYS A 114 4.43 -5.27 26.33
N LEU A 115 4.86 -4.42 25.41
CA LEU A 115 4.01 -3.46 24.67
C LEU A 115 3.83 -3.86 23.21
N ASP A 116 4.19 -5.11 22.86
CA ASP A 116 4.00 -5.60 21.49
C ASP A 116 2.54 -5.60 21.09
N SER A 117 2.35 -5.34 19.82
CA SER A 117 1.04 -5.24 19.18
C SER A 117 1.08 -5.96 17.83
N LEU A 118 -0.07 -6.07 17.18
CA LEU A 118 -0.13 -6.51 15.78
C LEU A 118 0.82 -5.68 14.89
N ALA A 119 0.92 -4.36 15.09
CA ALA A 119 1.74 -3.49 14.25
C ALA A 119 3.24 -3.76 14.42
N THR A 120 3.73 -3.98 15.65
CA THR A 120 5.12 -4.39 15.89
C THR A 120 5.44 -5.71 15.20
N HIS A 121 4.56 -6.70 15.27
CA HIS A 121 4.72 -7.99 14.59
C HIS A 121 4.67 -7.87 13.06
N GLN A 122 3.87 -6.95 12.53
CA GLN A 122 3.86 -6.64 11.10
C GLN A 122 5.18 -6.02 10.64
N VAL A 123 5.79 -5.14 11.45
CA VAL A 123 7.11 -4.58 11.16
C VAL A 123 8.19 -5.67 11.20
N LEU A 124 8.17 -6.58 12.20
CA LEU A 124 9.09 -7.74 12.26
C LEU A 124 8.97 -8.61 11.02
N PHE A 125 7.75 -8.93 10.59
CA PHE A 125 7.52 -9.71 9.38
C PHE A 125 8.10 -9.01 8.14
N GLN A 126 7.91 -7.69 8.00
CA GLN A 126 8.44 -6.93 6.87
C GLN A 126 9.97 -6.85 6.88
N LEU A 127 10.58 -6.64 8.04
CA LEU A 127 12.04 -6.67 8.20
C LEU A 127 12.61 -8.04 7.84
N ALA A 128 11.96 -9.13 8.28
CA ALA A 128 12.33 -10.49 7.92
C ALA A 128 12.23 -10.74 6.41
N PHE A 129 11.15 -10.28 5.77
CA PHE A 129 10.99 -10.38 4.31
C PHE A 129 12.10 -9.64 3.55
N LEU A 130 12.45 -8.41 3.97
CA LEU A 130 13.52 -7.62 3.37
C LEU A 130 14.89 -8.30 3.47
N ARG A 131 15.13 -9.05 4.56
CA ARG A 131 16.35 -9.82 4.82
C ARG A 131 16.30 -11.25 4.28
N ARG A 132 15.18 -11.67 3.69
CA ARG A 132 14.90 -13.05 3.25
C ARG A 132 15.02 -14.08 4.40
N ASP A 133 14.65 -13.67 5.60
CA ASP A 133 14.61 -14.52 6.80
C ASP A 133 13.25 -15.26 6.87
N GLU A 134 13.17 -16.40 6.18
CA GLU A 134 11.97 -17.23 6.14
C GLU A 134 11.62 -17.79 7.53
N SER A 135 12.63 -18.02 8.40
CA SER A 135 12.43 -18.54 9.75
C SER A 135 11.64 -17.55 10.61
N THR A 136 12.03 -16.28 10.61
CA THR A 136 11.32 -15.24 11.37
C THR A 136 9.92 -15.02 10.81
N MET A 137 9.75 -14.99 9.47
CA MET A 137 8.39 -14.89 8.89
C MET A 137 7.50 -16.06 9.33
N ALA A 138 8.01 -17.30 9.35
CA ALA A 138 7.26 -18.46 9.80
C ALA A 138 6.90 -18.40 11.29
N LYS A 139 7.79 -17.90 12.15
CA LYS A 139 7.53 -17.69 13.57
C LYS A 139 6.38 -16.70 13.77
N GLU A 140 6.34 -15.59 13.04
CA GLU A 140 5.24 -14.63 13.12
C GLU A 140 3.90 -15.23 12.71
N VAL A 141 3.88 -16.08 11.68
CA VAL A 141 2.67 -16.80 11.26
C VAL A 141 2.20 -17.77 12.34
N GLU A 142 3.11 -18.56 12.94
CA GLU A 142 2.74 -19.52 13.99
C GLU A 142 2.29 -18.81 15.28
N ARG A 143 2.94 -17.70 15.65
CA ARG A 143 2.50 -16.86 16.79
C ARG A 143 1.07 -16.38 16.64
N ALA A 144 0.71 -15.90 15.46
CA ALA A 144 -0.60 -15.34 15.19
C ALA A 144 -1.72 -16.39 15.10
N LYS A 145 -1.37 -17.66 14.89
CA LYS A 145 -2.31 -18.75 14.64
C LYS A 145 -3.35 -18.91 15.76
N GLY A 146 -4.62 -18.89 15.38
CA GLY A 146 -5.75 -19.01 16.30
C GLY A 146 -6.11 -17.72 17.05
N THR A 147 -5.32 -16.65 16.93
CA THR A 147 -5.58 -15.34 17.55
C THR A 147 -6.37 -14.41 16.62
N GLU A 148 -6.75 -13.23 17.12
CA GLU A 148 -7.36 -12.16 16.32
C GLU A 148 -6.40 -11.57 15.28
N ASP A 149 -5.09 -11.70 15.48
CA ASP A 149 -4.03 -11.23 14.58
C ASP A 149 -3.85 -12.11 13.33
N GLU A 150 -4.31 -13.37 13.38
CA GLU A 150 -4.03 -14.36 12.36
C GLU A 150 -4.38 -13.90 10.94
N PRO A 151 -5.57 -13.33 10.65
CA PRO A 151 -5.87 -12.92 9.28
C PRO A 151 -4.95 -11.81 8.77
N PHE A 152 -4.46 -10.93 9.63
CA PHE A 152 -3.58 -9.83 9.22
C PHE A 152 -2.17 -10.35 8.88
N ILE A 153 -1.62 -11.26 9.67
CA ILE A 153 -0.31 -11.87 9.39
C ILE A 153 -0.38 -12.83 8.19
N LEU A 154 -1.49 -13.56 8.03
CA LEU A 154 -1.73 -14.37 6.82
C LEU A 154 -1.84 -13.50 5.56
N ALA A 155 -2.40 -12.29 5.66
CA ALA A 155 -2.41 -11.32 4.56
C ALA A 155 -0.97 -10.92 4.16
N MET A 156 -0.09 -10.70 5.13
CA MET A 156 1.30 -10.39 4.86
C MET A 156 2.03 -11.57 4.20
N ARG A 157 1.82 -12.81 4.70
CA ARG A 157 2.35 -14.03 4.06
C ARG A 157 1.89 -14.16 2.61
N THR A 158 0.60 -13.97 2.36
CA THR A 158 0.02 -14.01 1.02
C THR A 158 0.68 -12.98 0.10
N ASN A 159 0.85 -11.76 0.60
CA ASN A 159 1.47 -10.66 -0.13
C ASN A 159 2.96 -10.90 -0.39
N ALA A 160 3.70 -11.45 0.59
CA ALA A 160 5.10 -11.79 0.46
C ALA A 160 5.33 -12.86 -0.63
N GLN A 161 4.51 -13.91 -0.63
CA GLN A 161 4.56 -14.96 -1.64
C GLN A 161 4.27 -14.41 -3.05
N ALA A 162 3.25 -13.56 -3.17
CA ALA A 162 2.93 -12.90 -4.42
C ALA A 162 4.06 -11.97 -4.90
N ALA A 163 4.66 -11.16 -4.02
CA ALA A 163 5.78 -10.28 -4.37
C ALA A 163 7.00 -11.05 -4.91
N LEU A 164 7.16 -12.31 -4.51
CA LEU A 164 8.20 -13.21 -5.03
C LEU A 164 7.75 -14.02 -6.27
N GLY A 165 6.59 -13.74 -6.84
CA GLY A 165 6.05 -14.49 -7.97
C GLY A 165 5.57 -15.91 -7.63
N LYS A 166 5.49 -16.29 -6.34
CA LYS A 166 5.02 -17.60 -5.86
C LYS A 166 3.49 -17.61 -5.80
N ARG A 167 2.84 -17.42 -6.95
CA ARG A 167 1.39 -17.24 -7.10
C ARG A 167 0.58 -18.42 -6.52
N LYS A 168 1.01 -19.65 -6.79
CA LYS A 168 0.30 -20.86 -6.32
C LYS A 168 0.32 -20.96 -4.79
N LEU A 169 1.43 -20.63 -4.16
CA LEU A 169 1.55 -20.53 -2.70
C LEU A 169 0.74 -19.35 -2.15
N GLY A 170 0.79 -18.19 -2.80
CA GLY A 170 -0.02 -17.03 -2.43
C GLY A 170 -1.51 -17.31 -2.50
N SER A 171 -1.98 -17.99 -3.54
CA SER A 171 -3.38 -18.43 -3.67
C SER A 171 -3.79 -19.43 -2.57
N ALA A 172 -2.90 -20.34 -2.18
CA ALA A 172 -3.15 -21.25 -1.05
C ALA A 172 -3.26 -20.46 0.26
N SER A 173 -2.32 -19.57 0.53
CA SER A 173 -2.34 -18.70 1.72
C SER A 173 -3.57 -17.78 1.76
N LEU A 174 -4.07 -17.33 0.60
CA LEU A 174 -5.31 -16.56 0.53
C LEU A 174 -6.52 -17.39 1.01
N ARG A 175 -6.59 -18.68 0.71
CA ARG A 175 -7.65 -19.56 1.21
C ARG A 175 -7.60 -19.70 2.74
N ASP A 176 -6.40 -19.89 3.31
CA ASP A 176 -6.19 -19.93 4.77
C ASP A 176 -6.65 -18.63 5.42
N LEU A 177 -6.25 -17.52 4.83
CA LEU A 177 -6.64 -16.17 5.25
C LEU A 177 -8.16 -15.96 5.21
N GLN A 178 -8.81 -16.35 4.11
CA GLN A 178 -10.28 -16.26 3.99
C GLN A 178 -11.00 -17.13 5.01
N ALA A 179 -10.49 -18.33 5.30
CA ALA A 179 -11.02 -19.20 6.33
C ALA A 179 -10.88 -18.57 7.74
N SER A 180 -9.72 -17.98 8.05
CA SER A 180 -9.48 -17.29 9.31
C SER A 180 -10.39 -16.05 9.47
N ALA A 181 -10.48 -15.19 8.45
CA ALA A 181 -11.35 -14.02 8.44
C ALA A 181 -12.84 -14.41 8.57
N LYS A 182 -13.26 -15.51 7.96
CA LYS A 182 -14.63 -16.05 8.12
C LYS A 182 -14.89 -16.51 9.55
N ARG A 183 -13.94 -17.23 10.18
CA ARG A 183 -14.03 -17.66 11.57
C ARG A 183 -14.24 -16.47 12.52
N LEU A 184 -13.54 -15.37 12.28
CA LEU A 184 -13.63 -14.12 13.04
C LEU A 184 -14.74 -13.18 12.55
N GLN A 185 -15.61 -13.63 11.67
CA GLN A 185 -16.75 -12.88 11.12
C GLN A 185 -16.36 -11.57 10.39
N MET A 186 -15.12 -11.47 9.89
CA MET A 186 -14.57 -10.30 9.19
C MET A 186 -14.94 -10.28 7.70
N LYS A 187 -16.23 -10.33 7.36
CA LYS A 187 -16.72 -10.47 5.98
C LYS A 187 -16.19 -9.37 5.03
N GLY A 188 -16.18 -8.11 5.49
CA GLY A 188 -15.70 -6.99 4.69
C GLY A 188 -14.20 -7.11 4.38
N PHE A 189 -13.42 -7.52 5.36
CA PHE A 189 -11.98 -7.76 5.21
C PHE A 189 -11.70 -8.89 4.21
N ALA A 190 -12.40 -10.03 4.32
CA ALA A 190 -12.25 -11.15 3.38
C ALA A 190 -12.55 -10.75 1.93
N ALA A 191 -13.61 -9.97 1.70
CA ALA A 191 -13.96 -9.45 0.38
C ALA A 191 -12.86 -8.48 -0.16
N GLY A 192 -12.35 -7.60 0.70
CA GLY A 192 -11.25 -6.67 0.35
C GLY A 192 -9.98 -7.41 -0.08
N LEU A 193 -9.64 -8.49 0.60
CA LEU A 193 -8.47 -9.31 0.27
C LEU A 193 -8.63 -10.03 -1.08
N THR A 194 -9.85 -10.47 -1.40
CA THR A 194 -10.13 -11.06 -2.72
C THR A 194 -9.95 -10.02 -3.83
N ALA A 195 -10.41 -8.79 -3.64
CA ALA A 195 -10.18 -7.69 -4.57
C ALA A 195 -8.69 -7.33 -4.71
N ALA A 196 -7.95 -7.25 -3.59
CA ALA A 196 -6.52 -7.00 -3.59
C ALA A 196 -5.73 -8.11 -4.31
N TRP A 197 -6.18 -9.37 -4.20
CA TRP A 197 -5.62 -10.47 -4.98
C TRP A 197 -5.85 -10.29 -6.47
N GLY A 198 -7.00 -9.77 -6.88
CA GLY A 198 -7.28 -9.39 -8.26
C GLY A 198 -6.26 -8.40 -8.83
N VAL A 199 -5.83 -7.40 -8.05
CA VAL A 199 -4.76 -6.46 -8.46
C VAL A 199 -3.44 -7.22 -8.71
N ARG A 200 -3.10 -8.22 -7.88
CA ARG A 200 -1.88 -9.01 -8.07
C ARG A 200 -1.93 -9.89 -9.30
N GLU A 201 -3.04 -10.57 -9.53
CA GLU A 201 -3.24 -11.37 -10.75
C GLU A 201 -3.12 -10.49 -12.00
N ALA A 202 -3.75 -9.30 -12.00
CA ALA A 202 -3.63 -8.32 -13.08
C ALA A 202 -2.18 -7.86 -13.29
N SER A 203 -1.47 -7.55 -12.20
CA SER A 203 -0.07 -7.13 -12.22
C SER A 203 0.86 -8.18 -12.84
N PHE A 204 0.51 -9.46 -12.72
CA PHE A 204 1.28 -10.57 -13.30
C PHE A 204 0.82 -10.97 -14.70
N GLY A 205 -0.17 -10.28 -15.26
CA GLY A 205 -0.74 -10.55 -16.58
C GLY A 205 -1.84 -11.61 -16.59
N ASN A 206 -2.29 -12.10 -15.43
CA ASN A 206 -3.34 -13.11 -15.30
C ASN A 206 -4.73 -12.47 -15.31
N CYS A 207 -5.08 -11.77 -16.37
CA CYS A 207 -6.30 -10.95 -16.43
C CYS A 207 -7.61 -11.75 -16.31
N ALA A 208 -7.66 -13.00 -16.73
CA ALA A 208 -8.83 -13.86 -16.49
C ALA A 208 -9.09 -14.04 -15.01
N ASN A 209 -8.07 -14.43 -14.26
CA ASN A 209 -8.16 -14.63 -12.80
C ASN A 209 -8.41 -13.30 -12.05
N ALA A 210 -7.84 -12.19 -12.54
CA ALA A 210 -8.11 -10.88 -11.99
C ALA A 210 -9.60 -10.51 -12.10
N ARG A 211 -10.22 -10.70 -13.26
CA ARG A 211 -11.66 -10.47 -13.47
C ARG A 211 -12.53 -11.35 -12.58
N ASP A 212 -12.14 -12.62 -12.38
CA ASP A 212 -12.86 -13.55 -11.50
C ASP A 212 -12.79 -13.07 -10.04
N ALA A 213 -11.62 -12.68 -9.56
CA ALA A 213 -11.43 -12.16 -8.22
C ALA A 213 -12.22 -10.86 -7.99
N VAL A 214 -12.26 -9.96 -8.97
CA VAL A 214 -13.06 -8.73 -8.92
C VAL A 214 -14.55 -9.05 -8.83
N ARG A 215 -15.07 -9.93 -9.71
CA ARG A 215 -16.47 -10.35 -9.66
C ARG A 215 -16.86 -10.96 -8.33
N GLU A 216 -16.04 -11.84 -7.80
CA GLU A 216 -16.30 -12.50 -6.50
C GLU A 216 -16.28 -11.49 -5.35
N SER A 217 -15.32 -10.59 -5.31
CA SER A 217 -15.25 -9.56 -4.27
C SER A 217 -16.46 -8.62 -4.31
N LEU A 218 -16.85 -8.15 -5.51
CA LEU A 218 -18.00 -7.25 -5.69
C LEU A 218 -19.33 -7.94 -5.41
N ARG A 219 -19.44 -9.27 -5.65
CA ARG A 219 -20.62 -10.06 -5.25
C ARG A 219 -20.77 -10.11 -3.72
N GLN A 220 -19.65 -10.17 -2.99
CA GLN A 220 -19.66 -10.20 -1.52
C GLN A 220 -19.93 -8.80 -0.93
N LEU A 221 -19.26 -7.76 -1.46
CA LEU A 221 -19.36 -6.39 -0.95
C LEU A 221 -19.10 -5.37 -2.08
N PRO A 222 -20.16 -4.87 -2.78
CA PRO A 222 -20.02 -4.01 -3.95
C PRO A 222 -19.84 -2.52 -3.58
N LYS A 223 -18.90 -2.18 -2.66
CA LYS A 223 -18.68 -0.80 -2.22
C LYS A 223 -17.27 -0.55 -1.71
N GLY A 224 -16.93 0.73 -1.55
CA GLY A 224 -15.69 1.19 -0.92
C GLY A 224 -14.45 0.60 -1.57
N GLN A 225 -13.54 0.12 -0.74
CA GLN A 225 -12.24 -0.41 -1.14
C GLN A 225 -12.30 -1.56 -2.16
N ASN A 226 -13.36 -2.40 -2.13
CA ASN A 226 -13.50 -3.49 -3.08
C ASN A 226 -13.70 -2.98 -4.51
N ARG A 227 -14.46 -1.87 -4.68
CA ARG A 227 -14.59 -1.21 -5.99
C ARG A 227 -13.27 -0.61 -6.44
N LEU A 228 -12.51 0.01 -5.54
CA LEU A 228 -11.21 0.61 -5.88
C LEU A 228 -10.21 -0.45 -6.33
N PHE A 229 -10.01 -1.51 -5.57
CA PHE A 229 -9.16 -2.62 -6.00
C PHE A 229 -9.65 -3.26 -7.30
N GLY A 230 -10.98 -3.40 -7.46
CA GLY A 230 -11.58 -3.85 -8.71
C GLY A 230 -11.24 -2.92 -9.88
N ALA A 231 -11.35 -1.61 -9.70
CA ALA A 231 -10.98 -0.61 -10.69
C ALA A 231 -9.50 -0.70 -11.08
N TYR A 232 -8.59 -0.81 -10.09
CA TYR A 232 -7.16 -1.01 -10.33
C TYR A 232 -6.88 -2.29 -11.13
N ALA A 233 -7.46 -3.42 -10.72
CA ALA A 233 -7.24 -4.70 -11.39
C ALA A 233 -7.73 -4.69 -12.83
N LEU A 234 -8.91 -4.13 -13.08
CA LEU A 234 -9.49 -4.03 -14.40
C LEU A 234 -8.73 -3.04 -15.29
N ALA A 235 -8.31 -1.89 -14.74
CA ALA A 235 -7.46 -0.94 -15.47
C ALA A 235 -6.12 -1.55 -15.87
N LEU A 236 -5.44 -2.30 -14.99
CA LEU A 236 -4.22 -3.03 -15.34
C LEU A 236 -4.43 -4.05 -16.45
N CYS A 237 -5.64 -4.57 -16.61
CA CYS A 237 -6.01 -5.53 -17.65
C CYS A 237 -6.57 -4.89 -18.94
N GLY A 238 -6.69 -3.57 -19.01
CA GLY A 238 -7.25 -2.88 -20.18
C GLY A 238 -8.78 -2.86 -20.24
N ASP A 239 -9.46 -3.26 -19.16
CA ASP A 239 -10.92 -3.19 -19.06
C ASP A 239 -11.37 -1.78 -18.64
N ASP A 240 -10.91 -0.77 -19.37
CA ASP A 240 -10.94 0.65 -19.01
C ASP A 240 -12.33 1.18 -18.65
N ALA A 241 -13.37 0.80 -19.41
CA ALA A 241 -14.73 1.29 -19.20
C ALA A 241 -15.30 0.85 -17.84
N GLU A 242 -15.11 -0.42 -17.49
CA GLU A 242 -15.60 -0.97 -16.22
C GLU A 242 -14.74 -0.47 -15.05
N ALA A 243 -13.42 -0.34 -15.23
CA ALA A 243 -12.51 0.25 -14.25
C ALA A 243 -12.95 1.67 -13.89
N GLN A 244 -13.22 2.51 -14.91
CA GLN A 244 -13.68 3.87 -14.74
C GLN A 244 -15.02 3.91 -14.00
N ARG A 245 -15.99 3.07 -14.39
CA ARG A 245 -17.30 2.99 -13.76
C ARG A 245 -17.20 2.67 -12.24
N LEU A 246 -16.33 1.73 -11.87
CA LEU A 246 -16.12 1.37 -10.46
C LEU A 246 -15.47 2.50 -9.67
N ALA A 247 -14.48 3.17 -10.25
CA ALA A 247 -13.78 4.29 -9.64
C ALA A 247 -14.75 5.49 -9.42
N GLU A 248 -15.51 5.87 -10.45
CA GLU A 248 -16.51 6.94 -10.37
C GLU A 248 -17.62 6.65 -9.35
N ALA A 249 -18.09 5.40 -9.29
CA ALA A 249 -19.07 5.00 -8.28
C ALA A 249 -18.53 5.13 -6.85
N THR A 250 -17.23 4.91 -6.66
CA THR A 250 -16.60 5.09 -5.35
C THR A 250 -16.42 6.57 -5.02
N ALA A 251 -15.96 7.38 -5.97
CA ALA A 251 -15.83 8.83 -5.80
C ALA A 251 -17.18 9.49 -5.51
N LYS A 252 -18.27 9.01 -6.13
CA LYS A 252 -19.62 9.48 -5.85
C LYS A 252 -20.09 9.16 -4.43
N ASP A 253 -19.73 7.99 -3.89
CA ASP A 253 -20.08 7.59 -2.52
C ASP A 253 -19.26 8.38 -1.48
N GLN A 254 -18.04 8.81 -1.83
CA GLN A 254 -17.10 9.50 -0.94
C GLN A 254 -16.47 10.73 -1.62
N PRO A 255 -17.26 11.79 -1.93
CA PRO A 255 -16.81 12.90 -2.77
C PRO A 255 -15.75 13.79 -2.11
N SER A 256 -15.60 13.73 -0.80
CA SER A 256 -14.61 14.50 -0.03
C SER A 256 -13.31 13.75 0.22
N ASP A 257 -13.23 12.46 -0.12
CA ASP A 257 -12.03 11.64 0.14
C ASP A 257 -10.87 12.11 -0.75
N SER A 258 -9.86 12.69 -0.10
CA SER A 258 -8.68 13.24 -0.78
C SER A 258 -7.91 12.19 -1.58
N LEU A 259 -7.78 10.97 -1.04
CA LEU A 259 -7.02 9.92 -1.72
C LEU A 259 -7.79 9.34 -2.90
N ILE A 260 -9.12 9.18 -2.79
CA ILE A 260 -9.93 8.74 -3.94
C ILE A 260 -9.82 9.77 -5.06
N ARG A 261 -9.98 11.06 -4.74
CA ARG A 261 -9.97 12.15 -5.72
C ARG A 261 -8.58 12.36 -6.34
N ASP A 262 -7.54 12.40 -5.53
CA ASP A 262 -6.22 12.89 -5.91
C ASP A 262 -5.18 11.77 -6.14
N GLU A 263 -5.50 10.50 -5.80
CA GLU A 263 -4.63 9.34 -6.03
C GLU A 263 -5.32 8.25 -6.82
N ASP A 264 -6.42 7.66 -6.30
CA ASP A 264 -7.03 6.46 -6.90
C ASP A 264 -7.61 6.74 -8.29
N MET A 265 -8.41 7.81 -8.43
CA MET A 265 -9.00 8.20 -9.72
C MET A 265 -7.93 8.53 -10.77
N PRO A 266 -6.93 9.38 -10.49
CA PRO A 266 -5.84 9.66 -11.43
C PRO A 266 -5.06 8.42 -11.86
N VAL A 267 -4.84 7.43 -10.98
CA VAL A 267 -4.14 6.18 -11.31
C VAL A 267 -4.95 5.33 -12.28
N VAL A 268 -6.25 5.12 -12.02
CA VAL A 268 -7.14 4.36 -12.91
C VAL A 268 -7.24 5.04 -14.27
N GLU A 269 -7.44 6.36 -14.28
CA GLU A 269 -7.52 7.13 -15.51
C GLU A 269 -6.18 7.17 -16.25
N GLY A 270 -5.06 7.24 -15.52
CA GLY A 270 -3.71 7.20 -16.08
C GLY A 270 -3.45 5.92 -16.87
N LEU A 271 -3.82 4.75 -16.31
CA LEU A 271 -3.73 3.46 -17.01
C LEU A 271 -4.59 3.47 -18.29
N SER A 272 -5.84 3.91 -18.22
CA SER A 272 -6.71 4.03 -19.39
C SER A 272 -6.15 4.95 -20.47
N ARG A 273 -5.54 6.08 -20.08
CA ARG A 273 -4.90 7.01 -21.04
C ARG A 273 -3.69 6.38 -21.72
N ILE A 274 -2.88 5.59 -21.01
CA ILE A 274 -1.76 4.84 -21.58
C ILE A 274 -2.27 3.86 -22.63
N HIS A 275 -3.31 3.07 -22.33
CA HIS A 275 -3.91 2.10 -23.25
C HIS A 275 -4.47 2.75 -24.52
N ARG A 276 -5.03 3.94 -24.40
CA ARG A 276 -5.55 4.73 -25.54
C ARG A 276 -4.47 5.46 -26.35
N GLY A 277 -3.18 5.23 -26.02
CA GLY A 277 -2.06 5.86 -26.73
C GLY A 277 -1.82 7.32 -26.38
N ASN A 278 -2.31 7.78 -25.22
CA ASN A 278 -2.11 9.14 -24.72
C ASN A 278 -1.34 9.18 -23.38
N PRO A 279 -0.09 8.69 -23.33
CA PRO A 279 0.70 8.62 -22.10
C PRO A 279 1.07 10.00 -21.53
N ALA A 280 1.18 11.04 -22.39
CA ALA A 280 1.46 12.41 -21.92
C ALA A 280 0.31 12.94 -21.04
N ALA A 281 -0.94 12.68 -21.41
CA ALA A 281 -2.09 13.04 -20.61
C ALA A 281 -2.16 12.21 -19.31
N ALA A 282 -1.66 10.96 -19.30
CA ALA A 282 -1.53 10.17 -18.07
C ALA A 282 -0.56 10.84 -17.09
N VAL A 283 0.62 11.27 -17.56
CA VAL A 283 1.60 11.98 -16.74
C VAL A 283 1.00 13.26 -16.15
N SER A 284 0.38 14.10 -16.99
CA SER A 284 -0.24 15.35 -16.52
C SER A 284 -1.37 15.11 -15.51
N GLY A 285 -2.19 14.08 -15.72
CA GLY A 285 -3.28 13.73 -14.79
C GLY A 285 -2.80 13.24 -13.44
N LEU A 286 -1.60 12.65 -13.38
CA LEU A 286 -0.99 12.15 -12.14
C LEU A 286 -0.21 13.23 -11.34
N GLU A 287 -0.14 14.47 -11.82
CA GLU A 287 0.54 15.55 -11.08
C GLU A 287 -0.14 15.87 -9.75
N VAL A 288 -1.46 15.82 -9.68
CA VAL A 288 -2.22 16.02 -8.45
C VAL A 288 -1.86 14.99 -7.37
N SER A 289 -1.44 13.80 -7.77
CA SER A 289 -1.09 12.69 -6.86
C SER A 289 0.30 12.83 -6.23
N ARG A 290 1.13 13.82 -6.62
CA ARG A 290 2.51 13.96 -6.11
C ARG A 290 2.58 14.05 -4.60
N ARG A 291 1.59 14.66 -3.97
CA ARG A 291 1.53 14.80 -2.52
C ARG A 291 1.44 13.47 -1.79
N TYR A 292 0.83 12.47 -2.43
CA TYR A 292 0.54 11.16 -1.84
C TYR A 292 1.49 10.07 -2.31
N GLU A 293 2.30 10.30 -3.34
CA GLU A 293 3.14 9.27 -3.98
C GLU A 293 4.17 8.61 -3.06
N SER A 294 4.53 9.27 -1.98
CA SER A 294 5.42 8.75 -0.93
C SER A 294 4.66 8.19 0.27
N GLY A 295 3.34 8.30 0.29
CA GLY A 295 2.50 7.93 1.41
C GLY A 295 2.32 6.43 1.55
N ILE A 296 2.04 6.01 2.78
CA ILE A 296 1.58 4.66 3.12
C ILE A 296 0.17 4.78 3.67
N THR A 297 -0.81 4.28 2.93
CA THR A 297 -2.19 4.22 3.37
C THR A 297 -2.64 2.77 3.39
N LEU A 298 -3.12 2.31 4.55
CA LEU A 298 -3.63 0.96 4.70
C LEU A 298 -4.75 0.71 3.69
N GLY A 299 -4.63 -0.41 2.99
CA GLY A 299 -5.64 -0.83 2.04
C GLY A 299 -5.53 -0.16 0.67
N ARG A 300 -4.41 0.46 0.31
CA ARG A 300 -4.13 0.92 -1.06
C ARG A 300 -2.87 0.25 -1.63
N PRO A 301 -2.79 0.05 -2.95
CA PRO A 301 -1.61 -0.52 -3.59
C PRO A 301 -0.46 0.51 -3.59
N MET A 302 0.45 0.39 -2.61
CA MET A 302 1.57 1.32 -2.45
C MET A 302 2.47 1.34 -3.68
N GLY A 303 2.86 2.55 -4.12
CA GLY A 303 3.68 2.77 -5.30
C GLY A 303 2.91 2.80 -6.62
N ALA A 304 1.57 2.80 -6.62
CA ALA A 304 0.77 2.82 -7.84
C ALA A 304 1.03 4.09 -8.69
N VAL A 305 1.10 5.26 -8.08
CA VAL A 305 1.32 6.54 -8.78
C VAL A 305 2.65 6.55 -9.54
N PRO A 306 3.82 6.37 -8.89
CA PRO A 306 5.10 6.35 -9.61
C PRO A 306 5.18 5.17 -10.58
N TYR A 307 4.57 4.01 -10.29
CA TYR A 307 4.54 2.88 -11.22
C TYR A 307 3.81 3.23 -12.52
N VAL A 308 2.61 3.78 -12.45
CA VAL A 308 1.82 4.15 -13.64
C VAL A 308 2.48 5.29 -14.41
N ARG A 309 3.09 6.25 -13.73
CA ARG A 309 3.84 7.32 -14.37
C ARG A 309 5.10 6.78 -15.07
N GLY A 310 5.77 5.81 -14.47
CA GLY A 310 6.87 5.08 -15.10
C GLY A 310 6.44 4.33 -16.36
N LEU A 311 5.28 3.66 -16.35
CA LEU A 311 4.69 3.02 -17.55
C LEU A 311 4.38 4.05 -18.64
N ALA A 312 3.86 5.23 -18.28
CA ALA A 312 3.60 6.30 -19.22
C ALA A 312 4.89 6.78 -19.91
N PHE A 313 5.97 6.98 -19.14
CA PHE A 313 7.27 7.36 -19.70
C PHE A 313 7.90 6.26 -20.56
N LEU A 314 7.72 4.97 -20.24
CA LEU A 314 8.12 3.87 -21.13
C LEU A 314 7.37 3.95 -22.46
N SER A 315 6.06 4.21 -22.43
CA SER A 315 5.24 4.36 -23.65
C SER A 315 5.67 5.56 -24.49
N MET A 316 6.15 6.64 -23.84
CA MET A 316 6.73 7.83 -24.50
C MET A 316 8.18 7.63 -24.97
N LYS A 317 8.77 6.46 -24.71
CA LYS A 317 10.19 6.15 -24.97
C LYS A 317 11.16 7.08 -24.22
N ASP A 318 10.73 7.65 -23.10
CA ASP A 318 11.57 8.46 -22.21
C ASP A 318 12.14 7.57 -21.09
N GLY A 319 13.24 6.88 -21.40
CA GLY A 319 13.86 5.93 -20.48
C GLY A 319 14.40 6.58 -19.20
N ASP A 320 14.89 7.81 -19.27
CA ASP A 320 15.44 8.50 -18.08
C ASP A 320 14.35 8.83 -17.07
N LYS A 321 13.22 9.39 -17.52
CA LYS A 321 12.10 9.69 -16.64
C LYS A 321 11.44 8.40 -16.13
N ALA A 322 11.32 7.36 -16.96
CA ALA A 322 10.81 6.06 -16.52
C ALA A 322 11.64 5.48 -15.37
N ILE A 323 12.99 5.47 -15.48
CA ILE A 323 13.89 5.03 -14.41
C ILE A 323 13.68 5.87 -13.14
N GLY A 324 13.59 7.20 -13.27
CA GLY A 324 13.34 8.08 -12.13
C GLY A 324 12.08 7.73 -11.35
N GLU A 325 10.97 7.43 -12.05
CA GLU A 325 9.72 7.03 -11.40
C GLU A 325 9.81 5.64 -10.74
N PHE A 326 10.34 4.64 -11.42
CA PHE A 326 10.49 3.30 -10.84
C PHE A 326 11.43 3.28 -9.64
N ARG A 327 12.48 4.11 -9.63
CA ARG A 327 13.40 4.24 -8.49
C ARG A 327 12.72 4.79 -7.24
N LYS A 328 11.71 5.65 -7.35
CA LYS A 328 10.92 6.08 -6.19
C LYS A 328 10.31 4.90 -5.39
N ILE A 329 10.04 3.78 -6.06
CA ILE A 329 9.56 2.56 -5.42
C ILE A 329 10.73 1.72 -4.92
N LEU A 330 11.77 1.54 -5.73
CA LEU A 330 12.89 0.64 -5.44
C LEU A 330 13.82 1.17 -4.36
N ASP A 331 14.04 2.50 -4.29
CA ASP A 331 14.93 3.14 -3.34
C ASP A 331 14.32 3.24 -1.93
N PHE A 332 12.99 3.11 -1.80
CA PHE A 332 12.29 3.12 -0.51
C PHE A 332 11.57 1.80 -0.23
N ARG A 333 12.35 0.74 -0.08
CA ARG A 333 11.87 -0.64 0.07
C ARG A 333 10.94 -0.84 1.27
N GLY A 334 11.10 -0.03 2.33
CA GLY A 334 10.27 -0.09 3.53
C GLY A 334 8.85 0.46 3.34
N ARG A 335 8.59 1.28 2.31
CA ARG A 335 7.25 1.85 2.07
C ARG A 335 6.30 0.86 1.42
N GLY A 336 6.78 0.06 0.52
CA GLY A 336 5.96 -0.90 -0.23
C GLY A 336 6.54 -2.30 -0.23
N THR A 337 7.03 -2.75 0.92
CA THR A 337 7.78 -4.01 1.10
C THR A 337 7.13 -5.20 0.40
N LEU A 338 5.81 -5.31 0.50
CA LEU A 338 5.02 -6.42 -0.03
C LEU A 338 4.16 -6.02 -1.24
N SER A 339 4.41 -4.85 -1.82
CA SER A 339 3.69 -4.37 -3.01
C SER A 339 4.07 -5.17 -4.26
N PRO A 340 3.12 -5.49 -5.15
CA PRO A 340 3.42 -6.11 -6.43
C PRO A 340 4.21 -5.18 -7.36
N PHE A 341 4.18 -3.86 -7.13
CA PHE A 341 4.85 -2.88 -7.98
C PHE A 341 6.35 -2.81 -7.77
N ALA A 342 6.90 -3.28 -6.62
CA ALA A 342 8.34 -3.29 -6.40
C ALA A 342 9.09 -4.20 -7.41
N PRO A 343 8.78 -5.50 -7.56
CA PRO A 343 9.43 -6.32 -8.59
C PRO A 343 9.13 -5.83 -10.02
N LEU A 344 7.91 -5.36 -10.29
CA LEU A 344 7.55 -4.84 -11.61
C LEU A 344 8.28 -3.53 -11.95
N SER A 345 8.63 -2.71 -10.96
CA SER A 345 9.47 -1.53 -11.15
C SER A 345 10.89 -1.91 -11.54
N GLN A 346 11.45 -2.99 -10.98
CA GLN A 346 12.76 -3.52 -11.40
C GLN A 346 12.73 -3.94 -12.88
N LEU A 347 11.65 -4.61 -13.31
CA LEU A 347 11.43 -4.94 -14.72
C LEU A 347 11.25 -3.66 -15.57
N GLY A 348 10.55 -2.65 -15.04
CA GLY A 348 10.38 -1.34 -15.69
C GLY A 348 11.72 -0.64 -15.94
N VAL A 349 12.64 -0.69 -14.97
CA VAL A 349 14.01 -0.16 -15.11
C VAL A 349 14.78 -0.90 -16.22
N ALA A 350 14.66 -2.23 -16.30
CA ALA A 350 15.30 -3.01 -17.36
C ALA A 350 14.80 -2.59 -18.75
N ARG A 351 13.50 -2.46 -18.94
CA ARG A 351 12.87 -1.98 -20.18
C ARG A 351 13.27 -0.55 -20.52
N ALA A 352 13.40 0.31 -19.52
CA ALA A 352 13.85 1.69 -19.72
C ALA A 352 15.31 1.77 -20.22
N TYR A 353 16.22 0.91 -19.72
CA TYR A 353 17.57 0.83 -20.25
C TYR A 353 17.61 0.29 -21.69
N VAL A 354 16.71 -0.62 -22.08
CA VAL A 354 16.56 -1.04 -23.48
C VAL A 354 16.19 0.17 -24.37
N ILE A 355 15.23 0.99 -23.94
CA ILE A 355 14.83 2.22 -24.65
C ILE A 355 16.00 3.17 -24.82
N LYS A 356 16.87 3.28 -23.81
CA LYS A 356 18.08 4.12 -23.84
C LYS A 356 19.23 3.56 -24.70
N GLY A 357 19.09 2.31 -25.19
CA GLY A 357 20.18 1.63 -25.90
C GLY A 357 21.33 1.16 -25.01
N ASP A 358 21.20 1.22 -23.66
CA ASP A 358 22.21 0.74 -22.71
C ASP A 358 22.02 -0.75 -22.44
N ALA A 359 22.48 -1.59 -23.37
CA ALA A 359 22.33 -3.04 -23.30
C ALA A 359 23.00 -3.64 -22.07
N GLY A 360 24.10 -3.05 -21.58
CA GLY A 360 24.81 -3.51 -20.39
C GLY A 360 23.94 -3.38 -19.14
N LYS A 361 23.43 -2.17 -18.86
CA LYS A 361 22.54 -1.94 -17.72
C LYS A 361 21.20 -2.64 -17.88
N ALA A 362 20.66 -2.77 -19.10
CA ALA A 362 19.46 -3.54 -19.34
C ALA A 362 19.62 -5.00 -18.91
N ARG A 363 20.74 -5.66 -19.33
CA ARG A 363 21.04 -7.04 -18.92
C ARG A 363 21.11 -7.18 -17.41
N THR A 364 21.86 -6.30 -16.73
CA THR A 364 21.97 -6.32 -15.27
C THR A 364 20.60 -6.18 -14.61
N ALA A 365 19.77 -5.23 -15.03
CA ALA A 365 18.45 -5.01 -14.45
C ALA A 365 17.48 -6.17 -14.67
N TYR A 366 17.54 -6.86 -15.84
CA TYR A 366 16.79 -8.11 -16.07
C TYR A 366 17.30 -9.23 -15.18
N GLN A 367 18.61 -9.38 -15.01
CA GLN A 367 19.20 -10.39 -14.13
C GLN A 367 18.77 -10.19 -12.68
N ASP A 368 18.75 -8.94 -12.20
CA ASP A 368 18.28 -8.61 -10.86
C ASP A 368 16.81 -9.01 -10.66
N PHE A 369 15.94 -8.72 -11.64
CA PHE A 369 14.55 -9.16 -11.60
C PHE A 369 14.43 -10.70 -11.57
N LEU A 370 15.15 -11.39 -12.46
CA LEU A 370 15.12 -12.86 -12.55
C LEU A 370 15.70 -13.51 -11.29
N ALA A 371 16.72 -12.92 -10.66
CA ALA A 371 17.25 -13.37 -9.37
C ALA A 371 16.26 -13.16 -8.23
N MET A 372 15.51 -12.07 -8.24
CA MET A 372 14.42 -11.82 -7.28
C MET A 372 13.30 -12.87 -7.43
N TRP A 373 12.99 -13.26 -8.65
CA TRP A 373 11.94 -14.21 -9.03
C TRP A 373 12.46 -15.60 -9.40
N LYS A 374 13.63 -16.00 -8.87
CA LYS A 374 14.24 -17.32 -9.19
C LYS A 374 13.32 -18.51 -8.87
N ASP A 375 12.50 -18.38 -7.81
CA ASP A 375 11.57 -19.42 -7.35
C ASP A 375 10.11 -19.09 -7.70
N ALA A 376 9.87 -18.16 -8.64
CA ALA A 376 8.55 -17.81 -9.11
C ALA A 376 7.91 -18.92 -9.95
N ASP A 377 6.59 -18.95 -9.98
CA ASP A 377 5.87 -19.91 -10.82
C ASP A 377 6.18 -19.65 -12.31
N ALA A 378 6.65 -20.68 -13.00
CA ALA A 378 7.19 -20.58 -14.37
C ALA A 378 6.12 -20.19 -15.41
N ASP A 379 4.86 -20.40 -15.10
CA ASP A 379 3.69 -20.13 -15.96
C ASP A 379 3.15 -18.67 -15.84
N LEU A 380 3.82 -17.81 -15.07
CA LEU A 380 3.42 -16.40 -14.98
C LEU A 380 3.69 -15.66 -16.30
N PRO A 381 2.67 -15.01 -16.91
CA PRO A 381 2.82 -14.30 -18.19
C PRO A 381 3.94 -13.25 -18.16
N VAL A 382 4.03 -12.44 -17.11
CA VAL A 382 5.08 -11.43 -16.94
C VAL A 382 6.48 -12.05 -16.88
N LEU A 383 6.66 -13.23 -16.25
CA LEU A 383 7.96 -13.91 -16.17
C LEU A 383 8.35 -14.49 -17.53
N MET A 384 7.39 -15.12 -18.24
CA MET A 384 7.63 -15.65 -19.59
C MET A 384 8.04 -14.55 -20.55
N GLN A 385 7.31 -13.40 -20.52
CA GLN A 385 7.64 -12.24 -21.33
C GLN A 385 9.03 -11.69 -20.98
N THR A 386 9.36 -11.58 -19.69
CA THR A 386 10.67 -11.09 -19.24
C THR A 386 11.82 -11.96 -19.74
N LYS A 387 11.68 -13.29 -19.69
CA LYS A 387 12.68 -14.22 -20.21
C LYS A 387 12.85 -14.05 -21.73
N ALA A 388 11.77 -13.86 -22.48
CA ALA A 388 11.82 -13.61 -23.91
C ALA A 388 12.46 -12.26 -24.26
N GLU A 389 12.21 -11.22 -23.47
CA GLU A 389 12.85 -9.91 -23.60
C GLU A 389 14.35 -9.99 -23.32
N TYR A 390 14.74 -10.65 -22.23
CA TYR A 390 16.14 -10.83 -21.84
C TYR A 390 16.95 -11.63 -22.87
N ALA A 391 16.37 -12.69 -23.45
CA ALA A 391 17.02 -13.50 -24.48
C ALA A 391 17.42 -12.70 -25.73
N LYS A 392 16.71 -11.59 -26.04
CA LYS A 392 17.03 -10.72 -27.18
C LYS A 392 18.26 -9.83 -26.92
N LEU A 393 18.77 -9.79 -25.69
CA LEU A 393 19.92 -8.98 -25.29
C LEU A 393 21.22 -9.82 -25.16
N GLN A 394 21.10 -11.13 -25.32
CA GLN A 394 22.22 -12.09 -25.35
C GLN A 394 22.80 -12.21 -26.75
#